data_f53830761ac87b250c6007d70fd9e754
#
_entry.id   f53830761ac87b250c6007d70fd9e754
#
_cell.length_a   1.000
_cell.length_b   1.000
_cell.length_c   1.000
_cell.angle_alpha   90.00
_cell.angle_beta   90.00
_cell.angle_gamma   90.00
#
_symmetry.space_group_name_H-M   'P 1'
#
loop_
_entity.id
_entity.type
_entity.pdbx_description
1 polymer ?
#
loop_
_entity_poly.entity_id
_entity_poly.type
_entity_poly.pdbx_seq_one_letter_code
_entity_poly.pdbx_strand_id
1 'polypeptide(L)'
;MEENSLSRRLAAECSGTALLLCTVVGSGIMAETLAGGNVAIALLGNTIPTGAILVVLITSLGPVSGAHFNPAVTLAFLVRREIQAPKAFYYLIAQIAGGILGTMLAHAMLE
;
A
#
# COMPACT_ATOMS: atom_id res chain seq x y z
N MET A 1 7.45 -19.86 16.33
CA MET A 1 7.37 -19.48 14.94
C MET A 1 8.55 -18.64 14.53
N GLU A 2 9.08 -18.93 13.41
CA GLU A 2 10.25 -18.27 12.97
C GLU A 2 9.95 -16.86 12.48
N GLU A 3 10.77 -15.92 12.88
CA GLU A 3 10.60 -14.56 12.41
C GLU A 3 11.13 -14.43 10.99
N ASN A 4 10.43 -13.64 10.20
CA ASN A 4 10.91 -13.31 8.87
C ASN A 4 12.10 -12.37 8.96
N SER A 5 13.05 -12.52 8.05
CA SER A 5 14.21 -11.66 7.98
C SER A 5 13.77 -10.23 7.62
N LEU A 6 14.62 -9.25 7.93
CA LEU A 6 14.32 -7.87 7.59
C LEU A 6 14.16 -7.71 6.08
N SER A 7 14.98 -8.39 5.27
CA SER A 7 14.86 -8.23 3.82
C SER A 7 13.52 -8.76 3.29
N ARG A 8 12.99 -9.84 3.86
CA ARG A 8 11.66 -10.33 3.50
C ARG A 8 10.58 -9.34 3.89
N ARG A 9 10.69 -8.78 5.08
CA ARG A 9 9.73 -7.78 5.56
C ARG A 9 9.74 -6.54 4.69
N LEU A 10 10.92 -6.07 4.30
CA LEU A 10 11.04 -4.89 3.45
C LEU A 10 10.53 -5.17 2.04
N ALA A 11 10.80 -6.36 1.51
CA ALA A 11 10.25 -6.75 0.21
C ALA A 11 8.73 -6.76 0.25
N ALA A 12 8.14 -7.27 1.33
CA ALA A 12 6.68 -7.28 1.49
C ALA A 12 6.13 -5.86 1.60
N GLU A 13 6.79 -4.98 2.36
CA GLU A 13 6.34 -3.59 2.49
C GLU A 13 6.46 -2.83 1.18
N CYS A 14 7.54 -3.03 0.44
CA CYS A 14 7.75 -2.37 -0.84
C CYS A 14 6.72 -2.87 -1.87
N SER A 15 6.61 -4.18 -2.05
CA SER A 15 5.69 -4.74 -3.04
C SER A 15 4.24 -4.51 -2.65
N GLY A 16 3.90 -4.64 -1.38
CA GLY A 16 2.55 -4.39 -0.90
C GLY A 16 2.14 -2.94 -1.09
N THR A 17 3.02 -2.00 -0.75
CA THR A 17 2.75 -0.58 -0.96
C THR A 17 2.62 -0.27 -2.46
N ALA A 18 3.47 -0.88 -3.30
CA ALA A 18 3.39 -0.70 -4.74
C ALA A 18 2.05 -1.16 -5.29
N LEU A 19 1.60 -2.35 -4.88
CA LEU A 19 0.31 -2.87 -5.32
C LEU A 19 -0.85 -2.03 -4.78
N LEU A 20 -0.75 -1.58 -3.54
CA LEU A 20 -1.77 -0.72 -2.95
C LEU A 20 -1.90 0.59 -3.72
N LEU A 21 -0.79 1.29 -3.93
CA LEU A 21 -0.81 2.56 -4.64
C LEU A 21 -1.21 2.40 -6.11
N CYS A 22 -0.77 1.32 -6.75
CA CYS A 22 -1.19 1.02 -8.12
C CYS A 22 -2.71 0.85 -8.18
N THR A 23 -3.29 0.14 -7.22
CA THR A 23 -4.74 -0.07 -7.17
C THR A 23 -5.48 1.22 -6.84
N VAL A 24 -5.00 1.98 -5.84
CA VAL A 24 -5.66 3.23 -5.42
C VAL A 24 -5.63 4.26 -6.55
N VAL A 25 -4.46 4.50 -7.10
CA VAL A 25 -4.30 5.49 -8.17
C VAL A 25 -4.97 5.01 -9.46
N GLY A 26 -4.77 3.74 -9.81
CA GLY A 26 -5.34 3.17 -11.02
C GLY A 26 -6.85 3.14 -11.01
N SER A 27 -7.45 2.68 -9.91
CA SER A 27 -8.91 2.66 -9.81
C SER A 27 -9.49 4.07 -9.79
N GLY A 28 -8.77 5.03 -9.21
CA GLY A 28 -9.17 6.43 -9.23
C GLY A 28 -9.20 7.00 -10.65
N ILE A 29 -8.17 6.73 -11.43
CA ILE A 29 -8.10 7.19 -12.83
C ILE A 29 -9.24 6.58 -13.64
N MET A 30 -9.43 5.26 -13.53
CA MET A 30 -10.49 4.58 -14.28
C MET A 30 -11.87 5.04 -13.86
N ALA A 31 -12.10 5.14 -12.55
CA ALA A 31 -13.40 5.52 -12.04
C ALA A 31 -13.78 6.93 -12.48
N GLU A 32 -12.83 7.87 -12.42
CA GLU A 32 -13.07 9.24 -12.84
C GLU A 32 -13.41 9.29 -14.34
N THR A 33 -12.67 8.55 -15.16
CA THR A 33 -12.87 8.52 -16.59
C THR A 33 -14.23 7.93 -16.95
N LEU A 34 -14.62 6.85 -16.28
CA LEU A 34 -15.83 6.10 -16.64
C LEU A 34 -17.10 6.63 -15.98
N ALA A 35 -16.98 7.41 -14.92
CA ALA A 35 -18.14 7.89 -14.17
C ALA A 35 -18.92 9.00 -14.87
N GLY A 36 -18.37 9.59 -15.93
CA GLY A 36 -19.07 10.60 -16.70
C GLY A 36 -19.43 11.85 -15.91
N GLY A 37 -18.56 12.26 -14.99
CA GLY A 37 -18.80 13.43 -14.15
C GLY A 37 -19.53 13.15 -12.84
N ASN A 38 -19.98 11.93 -12.62
CA ASN A 38 -20.68 11.58 -11.38
C ASN A 38 -19.66 11.28 -10.29
N VAL A 39 -19.46 12.24 -9.38
CA VAL A 39 -18.45 12.15 -8.32
C VAL A 39 -18.73 11.00 -7.36
N ALA A 40 -20.00 10.72 -7.07
CA ALA A 40 -20.37 9.62 -6.16
C ALA A 40 -19.98 8.28 -6.75
N ILE A 41 -20.20 8.07 -8.03
CA ILE A 41 -19.81 6.83 -8.71
C ILE A 41 -18.30 6.73 -8.79
N ALA A 42 -17.59 7.84 -9.08
CA ALA A 42 -16.15 7.84 -9.11
C ALA A 42 -15.57 7.46 -7.76
N LEU A 43 -16.10 8.02 -6.67
CA LEU A 43 -15.65 7.71 -5.31
C LEU A 43 -15.88 6.23 -4.99
N LEU A 44 -17.04 5.70 -5.34
CA LEU A 44 -17.36 4.31 -5.09
C LEU A 44 -16.44 3.38 -5.89
N GLY A 45 -16.19 3.70 -7.15
CA GLY A 45 -15.29 2.93 -8.02
C GLY A 45 -13.84 2.95 -7.56
N ASN A 46 -13.44 3.96 -6.79
CA ASN A 46 -12.12 3.99 -6.17
C ASN A 46 -12.10 3.25 -4.83
N THR A 47 -13.15 3.39 -4.03
CA THR A 47 -13.20 2.87 -2.66
C THR A 47 -13.27 1.35 -2.62
N ILE A 48 -14.09 0.74 -3.48
CA ILE A 48 -14.29 -0.71 -3.46
C ILE A 48 -12.99 -1.47 -3.79
N PRO A 49 -12.27 -1.15 -4.89
CA PRO A 49 -11.00 -1.82 -5.15
C PRO A 49 -9.95 -1.57 -4.07
N THR A 50 -9.93 -0.38 -3.48
CA THR A 50 -9.01 -0.05 -2.40
C THR A 50 -9.23 -0.95 -1.20
N GLY A 51 -10.49 -1.12 -0.77
CA GLY A 51 -10.82 -2.03 0.31
C GLY A 51 -10.48 -3.47 -0.02
N ALA A 52 -10.79 -3.89 -1.25
CA ALA A 52 -10.51 -5.25 -1.69
C ALA A 52 -9.02 -5.58 -1.68
N ILE A 53 -8.19 -4.68 -2.21
CA ILE A 53 -6.73 -4.92 -2.23
C ILE A 53 -6.15 -4.92 -0.81
N LEU A 54 -6.68 -4.10 0.09
CA LEU A 54 -6.24 -4.10 1.48
C LEU A 54 -6.51 -5.44 2.14
N VAL A 55 -7.69 -6.02 1.92
CA VAL A 55 -7.99 -7.35 2.45
C VAL A 55 -6.99 -8.38 1.94
N VAL A 56 -6.72 -8.37 0.64
CA VAL A 56 -5.77 -9.31 0.02
C VAL A 56 -4.37 -9.13 0.60
N LEU A 57 -3.89 -7.89 0.65
CA LEU A 57 -2.51 -7.61 1.08
C LEU A 57 -2.32 -7.88 2.58
N ILE A 58 -3.26 -7.49 3.41
CA ILE A 58 -3.18 -7.73 4.85
C ILE A 58 -3.20 -9.23 5.12
N THR A 59 -4.09 -9.96 4.45
CA THR A 59 -4.19 -11.41 4.62
C THR A 59 -2.92 -12.11 4.14
N SER A 60 -2.36 -11.69 3.00
CA SER A 60 -1.21 -12.35 2.38
C SER A 60 0.11 -11.97 3.03
N LEU A 61 0.31 -10.68 3.30
CA LEU A 61 1.61 -10.15 3.72
C LEU A 61 1.65 -9.76 5.19
N GLY A 62 0.52 -9.73 5.87
CA GLY A 62 0.48 -9.45 7.31
C GLY A 62 1.41 -10.35 8.10
N PRO A 63 1.37 -11.69 7.88
CA PRO A 63 2.28 -12.58 8.61
C PRO A 63 3.76 -12.35 8.29
N VAL A 64 4.08 -11.71 7.17
CA VAL A 64 5.47 -11.46 6.78
C VAL A 64 6.00 -10.16 7.39
N SER A 65 5.29 -9.04 7.18
CA SER A 65 5.79 -7.71 7.57
C SER A 65 4.93 -7.00 8.60
N GLY A 66 3.74 -7.47 8.86
CA GLY A 66 2.74 -6.78 9.66
C GLY A 66 1.81 -5.91 8.82
N ALA A 67 2.05 -5.83 7.52
CA ALA A 67 1.19 -5.13 6.56
C ALA A 67 0.93 -3.68 6.93
N HIS A 68 1.98 -2.92 7.15
CA HIS A 68 1.85 -1.49 7.42
C HIS A 68 1.45 -0.73 6.16
N PHE A 69 2.25 -0.86 5.11
CA PHE A 69 2.05 -0.28 3.77
C PHE A 69 1.82 1.23 3.77
N ASN A 70 2.16 1.91 4.86
CA ASN A 70 1.88 3.32 5.03
C ASN A 70 2.80 3.90 6.10
N PRO A 71 3.51 5.01 5.81
CA PRO A 71 4.36 5.64 6.81
C PRO A 71 3.62 6.03 8.09
N ALA A 72 2.37 6.48 7.99
CA ALA A 72 1.59 6.86 9.18
C ALA A 72 1.33 5.65 10.07
N VAL A 73 1.05 4.49 9.50
CA VAL A 73 0.83 3.26 10.26
C VAL A 73 2.12 2.85 10.97
N THR A 74 3.26 2.92 10.26
CA THR A 74 4.56 2.59 10.86
C THR A 74 4.90 3.55 11.99
N LEU A 75 4.62 4.84 11.82
CA LEU A 75 4.83 5.81 12.89
C LEU A 75 3.96 5.52 14.11
N ALA A 76 2.71 5.10 13.89
CA ALA A 76 1.84 4.73 14.99
C ALA A 76 2.41 3.55 15.79
N PHE A 77 2.92 2.52 15.10
CA PHE A 77 3.56 1.40 15.78
C PHE A 77 4.83 1.80 16.48
N LEU A 78 5.60 2.73 15.92
CA LEU A 78 6.81 3.25 16.56
C LEU A 78 6.47 3.99 17.85
N VAL A 79 5.45 4.83 17.83
CA VAL A 79 5.00 5.57 19.03
C VAL A 79 4.54 4.61 20.11
N ARG A 80 3.87 3.53 19.73
CA ARG A 80 3.41 2.49 20.66
C ARG A 80 4.53 1.53 21.06
N ARG A 81 5.73 1.72 20.56
CA ARG A 81 6.91 0.90 20.83
C ARG A 81 6.73 -0.55 20.40
N GLU A 82 5.94 -0.76 19.35
CA GLU A 82 5.74 -2.10 18.79
C GLU A 82 6.70 -2.39 17.64
N ILE A 83 7.47 -1.39 17.20
CA ILE A 83 8.54 -1.57 16.22
C ILE A 83 9.73 -0.71 16.66
N GLN A 84 10.94 -1.21 16.44
CA GLN A 84 12.16 -0.47 16.78
C GLN A 84 12.44 0.61 15.74
N ALA A 85 13.06 1.70 16.18
CA ALA A 85 13.31 2.85 15.31
C ALA A 85 14.10 2.51 14.05
N PRO A 86 15.18 1.70 14.07
CA PRO A 86 15.87 1.34 12.83
C PRO A 86 15.00 0.57 11.85
N LYS A 87 14.17 -0.36 12.35
CA LYS A 87 13.24 -1.09 11.52
C LYS A 87 12.18 -0.18 10.91
N ALA A 88 11.65 0.75 11.71
CA ALA A 88 10.68 1.70 11.24
C ALA A 88 11.25 2.55 10.10
N PHE A 89 12.49 2.98 10.23
CA PHE A 89 13.16 3.76 9.20
C PHE A 89 13.26 2.98 7.88
N TYR A 90 13.67 1.70 7.96
CA TYR A 90 13.73 0.87 6.76
C TYR A 90 12.34 0.63 6.15
N TYR A 91 11.32 0.47 7.00
CA TYR A 91 9.95 0.34 6.51
C TYR A 91 9.53 1.59 5.74
N LEU A 92 9.85 2.77 6.26
CA LEU A 92 9.50 4.03 5.59
C LEU A 92 10.13 4.11 4.20
N ILE A 93 11.42 3.74 4.10
CA ILE A 93 12.11 3.76 2.81
C ILE A 93 11.45 2.79 1.83
N ALA A 94 11.17 1.55 2.28
CA ALA A 94 10.53 0.55 1.45
C ALA A 94 9.15 1.00 0.97
N GLN A 95 8.38 1.64 1.85
CA GLN A 95 7.05 2.13 1.54
C GLN A 95 7.09 3.29 0.54
N ILE A 96 8.03 4.21 0.71
CA ILE A 96 8.19 5.33 -0.22
C ILE A 96 8.58 4.81 -1.61
N ALA A 97 9.56 3.90 -1.67
CA ALA A 97 9.97 3.31 -2.94
C ALA A 97 8.82 2.58 -3.61
N GLY A 98 8.09 1.75 -2.84
CA GLY A 98 6.94 1.01 -3.35
C GLY A 98 5.83 1.93 -3.83
N GLY A 99 5.54 2.99 -3.07
CA GLY A 99 4.50 3.95 -3.45
C GLY A 99 4.81 4.67 -4.74
N ILE A 100 6.06 5.06 -4.93
CA ILE A 100 6.49 5.70 -6.18
C ILE A 100 6.35 4.73 -7.34
N LEU A 101 6.85 3.50 -7.19
CA LEU A 101 6.77 2.49 -8.24
C LEU A 101 5.33 2.15 -8.59
N GLY A 102 4.47 1.98 -7.59
CA GLY A 102 3.07 1.65 -7.82
C GLY A 102 2.32 2.77 -8.53
N THR A 103 2.56 4.01 -8.13
CA THR A 103 1.94 5.17 -8.76
C THR A 103 2.40 5.30 -10.22
N MET A 104 3.70 5.15 -10.46
CA MET A 104 4.24 5.19 -11.82
C MET A 104 3.64 4.09 -12.69
N LEU A 105 3.49 2.88 -12.13
CA LEU A 105 2.90 1.77 -12.85
C LEU A 105 1.44 2.05 -13.23
N ALA A 106 0.67 2.62 -12.30
CA ALA A 106 -0.73 2.96 -12.58
C ALA A 106 -0.84 3.96 -13.74
N HIS A 107 0.00 5.00 -13.74
CA HIS A 107 0.00 5.98 -14.81
C HIS A 107 0.46 5.37 -16.14
N ALA A 108 1.46 4.49 -16.09
CA ALA A 108 1.94 3.81 -17.31
C ALA A 108 0.87 2.92 -17.93
N MET A 109 0.02 2.30 -17.08
CA MET A 109 -1.02 1.40 -17.57
C MET A 109 -2.26 2.14 -18.09
N LEU A 110 -2.59 3.28 -17.50
CA LEU A 110 -3.90 3.91 -17.70
C LEU A 110 -3.82 5.30 -18.35
N GLU A 111 -2.64 5.79 -18.57
CA GLU A 111 -2.38 7.05 -19.26
C GLU A 111 -1.25 6.88 -20.29
#